data_d745c504ed95d2330f73bd1a9a69ba41
#
_entry.id   d745c504ed95d2330f73bd1a9a69ba41
#
_cell.length_a   1.000
_cell.length_b   1.000
_cell.length_c   1.000
_cell.angle_alpha   90.00
_cell.angle_beta   90.00
_cell.angle_gamma   90.00
#
_symmetry.space_group_name_H-M   'P 1'
#
loop_
_entity.id
_entity.type
_entity.pdbx_description
1 polymer ?
#
loop_
_entity_poly.entity_id
_entity_poly.type
_entity_poly.pdbx_seq_one_letter_code
_entity_poly.pdbx_strand_id
1 'polypeptide(L)'
;MKNIYKIGIGAAALTLIAGGNAMAGKGQWVMKGQAPKDTVKVAKDTVANVPESAVVDEVIWVVGDEPILKSDVETMRLQGQMEGMQWKGDPDCAIPEQMAVQKLFLHQAEIDSIEVSESEVTTSIDQQINYWISMAGSKEKLEEYRNQTVAQMRQQMRDEFKNQQRIEKMRKELVKDVATTPSEVRKYFDKLPVDSLPFVPVEVEVQIITPPAQGYP
;
A
#
# COMPACT_ATOMS: atom_id res chain seq x y z
N MET A 1 9.30 27.17 14.61
CA MET A 1 10.60 26.49 14.76
C MET A 1 10.61 25.34 13.76
N LYS A 2 11.39 25.48 12.69
CA LYS A 2 11.42 24.51 11.58
C LYS A 2 12.43 23.41 11.90
N ASN A 3 11.97 22.22 12.23
CA ASN A 3 12.82 21.02 12.29
C ASN A 3 12.67 20.25 11.00
N ILE A 4 13.61 20.44 10.09
CA ILE A 4 13.74 19.63 8.88
C ILE A 4 14.50 18.36 9.27
N TYR A 5 13.81 17.23 9.35
CA TYR A 5 14.45 15.93 9.47
C TYR A 5 15.03 15.53 8.11
N LYS A 6 16.35 15.64 7.99
CA LYS A 6 17.09 15.04 6.88
C LYS A 6 17.23 13.54 7.16
N ILE A 7 16.43 12.72 6.51
CA ILE A 7 16.65 11.28 6.47
C ILE A 7 17.77 11.03 5.46
N GLY A 8 18.96 10.74 5.98
CA GLY A 8 20.09 10.32 5.16
C GLY A 8 19.86 8.89 4.67
N ILE A 9 19.66 8.72 3.38
CA ILE A 9 19.67 7.41 2.74
C ILE A 9 21.13 7.01 2.62
N GLY A 10 21.57 6.06 3.46
CA GLY A 10 22.86 5.43 3.38
C GLY A 10 22.94 4.56 2.13
N ALA A 11 23.80 4.93 1.19
CA ALA A 11 24.13 4.10 0.04
C ALA A 11 24.84 2.83 0.51
N ALA A 12 24.15 1.69 0.45
CA ALA A 12 24.75 0.37 0.61
C ALA A 12 25.47 0.01 -0.69
N ALA A 13 26.80 0.08 -0.68
CA ALA A 13 27.63 -0.40 -1.76
C ALA A 13 27.58 -1.93 -1.82
N LEU A 14 26.92 -2.46 -2.85
CA LEU A 14 26.98 -3.89 -3.19
C LEU A 14 28.34 -4.18 -3.81
N THR A 15 29.22 -4.86 -3.06
CA THR A 15 30.45 -5.47 -3.58
C THR A 15 30.11 -6.80 -4.24
N LEU A 16 30.17 -6.83 -5.56
CA LEU A 16 30.17 -8.06 -6.36
C LEU A 16 31.47 -8.83 -6.09
N ILE A 17 31.37 -9.99 -5.45
CA ILE A 17 32.44 -10.96 -5.35
C ILE A 17 32.39 -11.86 -6.57
N ALA A 18 33.23 -11.57 -7.57
CA ALA A 18 33.51 -12.49 -8.65
C ALA A 18 34.61 -13.45 -8.18
N GLY A 19 34.28 -14.73 -8.07
CA GLY A 19 35.25 -15.79 -7.81
C GLY A 19 36.17 -15.99 -9.00
N GLY A 20 37.46 -15.87 -8.78
CA GLY A 20 38.52 -16.19 -9.74
C GLY A 20 39.68 -16.83 -9.02
N ASN A 21 40.05 -18.03 -9.49
CA ASN A 21 41.04 -18.92 -8.97
C ASN A 21 42.45 -18.28 -8.81
N ALA A 22 43.11 -18.65 -7.73
CA ALA A 22 44.45 -18.30 -7.41
C ALA A 22 45.47 -18.96 -8.37
N MET A 23 46.34 -18.13 -8.91
CA MET A 23 47.70 -18.56 -9.34
C MET A 23 48.72 -17.62 -8.70
N ALA A 24 49.66 -18.21 -7.99
CA ALA A 24 50.73 -17.50 -7.32
C ALA A 24 51.67 -16.84 -8.31
N GLY A 25 51.81 -15.52 -8.22
CA GLY A 25 52.83 -14.77 -8.96
C GLY A 25 53.15 -13.49 -8.17
N LYS A 26 54.37 -13.40 -7.65
CA LYS A 26 54.90 -12.18 -7.02
C LYS A 26 54.92 -11.06 -8.05
N GLY A 27 54.01 -10.18 -7.99
CA GLY A 27 53.96 -8.98 -8.81
C GLY A 27 53.30 -7.83 -8.04
N GLN A 28 54.10 -6.85 -7.74
CA GLN A 28 53.74 -5.63 -7.05
C GLN A 28 52.84 -4.78 -7.99
N TRP A 29 51.52 -4.88 -7.82
CA TRP A 29 50.57 -4.05 -8.60
C TRP A 29 50.40 -2.69 -7.93
N VAL A 30 51.11 -1.70 -8.45
CA VAL A 30 50.80 -0.28 -8.20
C VAL A 30 49.58 0.05 -9.05
N MET A 31 48.43 0.02 -8.47
CA MET A 31 47.24 0.57 -9.12
C MET A 31 47.32 2.09 -9.13
N LYS A 32 47.80 2.65 -10.22
CA LYS A 32 47.60 4.04 -10.57
C LYS A 32 46.17 4.18 -11.10
N GLY A 33 45.21 4.17 -10.19
CA GLY A 33 43.82 4.48 -10.50
C GLY A 33 43.70 5.98 -10.77
N GLN A 34 43.80 6.35 -12.03
CA GLN A 34 43.23 7.62 -12.47
C GLN A 34 41.73 7.45 -12.43
N ALA A 35 41.10 8.02 -11.41
CA ALA A 35 39.66 8.25 -11.42
C ALA A 35 39.30 9.06 -12.68
N PRO A 36 38.30 8.64 -13.47
CA PRO A 36 37.81 9.47 -14.55
C PRO A 36 37.28 10.76 -13.94
N LYS A 37 37.92 11.88 -14.29
CA LYS A 37 37.41 13.22 -14.01
C LYS A 37 36.32 13.58 -15.01
N ASP A 38 35.31 12.75 -15.10
CA ASP A 38 34.05 13.17 -15.65
C ASP A 38 33.22 13.71 -14.49
N THR A 39 33.57 14.90 -14.07
CA THR A 39 32.63 15.80 -13.44
C THR A 39 31.51 15.98 -14.45
N VAL A 40 30.46 15.16 -14.32
CA VAL A 40 29.15 15.53 -14.80
C VAL A 40 28.90 16.90 -14.16
N LYS A 41 29.11 17.96 -14.94
CA LYS A 41 28.57 19.26 -14.60
C LYS A 41 27.08 19.04 -14.58
N VAL A 42 26.54 18.77 -13.39
CA VAL A 42 25.13 18.97 -13.13
C VAL A 42 24.88 20.38 -13.60
N ALA A 43 24.27 20.50 -14.77
CA ALA A 43 23.79 21.77 -15.24
C ALA A 43 22.98 22.28 -14.04
N LYS A 44 23.41 23.43 -13.51
CA LYS A 44 22.64 24.17 -12.53
C LYS A 44 21.40 24.51 -13.31
N ASP A 45 20.35 23.68 -13.11
CA ASP A 45 19.07 23.91 -13.74
C ASP A 45 18.73 25.35 -13.46
N THR A 46 18.80 26.13 -14.49
CA THR A 46 18.15 27.42 -14.56
C THR A 46 16.68 27.03 -14.37
N VAL A 47 16.23 27.07 -13.14
CA VAL A 47 14.79 27.01 -12.82
C VAL A 47 14.24 28.17 -13.64
N ALA A 48 13.72 27.84 -14.84
CA ALA A 48 13.02 28.80 -15.64
C ALA A 48 11.99 29.39 -14.67
N ASN A 49 12.00 30.71 -14.54
CA ASN A 49 11.06 31.41 -13.68
C ASN A 49 9.68 31.30 -14.34
N VAL A 50 9.11 30.08 -14.19
CA VAL A 50 7.78 29.75 -14.69
C VAL A 50 6.81 30.51 -13.81
N PRO A 51 6.02 31.43 -14.39
CA PRO A 51 5.02 32.16 -13.60
C PRO A 51 4.08 31.15 -12.92
N GLU A 52 3.74 31.41 -11.67
CA GLU A 52 2.92 30.54 -10.84
C GLU A 52 1.58 30.16 -11.52
N SER A 53 1.08 31.05 -12.38
CA SER A 53 -0.12 30.82 -13.21
C SER A 53 0.06 29.78 -14.33
N ALA A 54 1.30 29.41 -14.67
CA ALA A 54 1.61 28.40 -15.68
C ALA A 54 1.97 27.03 -15.08
N VAL A 55 1.96 26.90 -13.75
CA VAL A 55 2.15 25.62 -13.06
C VAL A 55 0.85 24.86 -13.15
N VAL A 56 0.86 23.76 -13.88
CA VAL A 56 -0.31 22.88 -14.05
C VAL A 56 -0.52 22.00 -12.81
N ASP A 57 0.58 21.49 -12.22
CA ASP A 57 0.58 20.70 -11.00
C ASP A 57 1.95 20.74 -10.32
N GLU A 58 2.01 20.38 -9.06
CA GLU A 58 3.22 20.42 -8.24
C GLU A 58 3.56 19.01 -7.72
N VAL A 59 4.81 18.58 -7.90
CA VAL A 59 5.31 17.34 -7.34
C VAL A 59 5.66 17.58 -5.86
N ILE A 60 4.92 16.93 -4.96
CA ILE A 60 5.14 17.03 -3.50
C ILE A 60 6.23 16.04 -3.05
N TRP A 61 6.12 14.78 -3.47
CA TRP A 61 7.07 13.71 -3.17
C TRP A 61 7.33 12.85 -4.39
N VAL A 62 8.44 12.09 -4.34
CA VAL A 62 8.76 11.05 -5.32
C VAL A 62 9.13 9.78 -4.57
N VAL A 63 8.53 8.66 -4.96
CA VAL A 63 8.77 7.33 -4.39
C VAL A 63 9.24 6.41 -5.52
N GLY A 64 10.53 6.06 -5.53
CA GLY A 64 11.13 5.42 -6.69
C GLY A 64 11.05 6.34 -7.91
N ASP A 65 10.40 5.88 -8.97
CA ASP A 65 10.16 6.65 -10.20
C ASP A 65 8.75 7.28 -10.24
N GLU A 66 7.95 7.09 -9.18
CA GLU A 66 6.56 7.53 -9.12
C GLU A 66 6.40 8.85 -8.36
N PRO A 67 5.96 9.93 -9.00
CA PRO A 67 5.67 11.18 -8.33
C PRO A 67 4.34 11.11 -7.56
N ILE A 68 4.23 11.91 -6.50
CA ILE A 68 2.99 12.25 -5.79
C ILE A 68 2.70 13.71 -6.09
N LEU A 69 1.59 13.96 -6.75
CA LEU A 69 1.19 15.28 -7.19
C LEU A 69 0.31 15.96 -6.12
N LYS A 70 0.32 17.27 -6.13
CA LYS A 70 -0.52 18.08 -5.26
C LYS A 70 -2.01 17.83 -5.53
N SER A 71 -2.38 17.69 -6.80
CA SER A 71 -3.74 17.36 -7.23
C SER A 71 -4.23 16.03 -6.67
N ASP A 72 -3.35 15.03 -6.59
CA ASP A 72 -3.67 13.72 -6.03
C ASP A 72 -3.97 13.82 -4.53
N VAL A 73 -3.17 14.60 -3.80
CA VAL A 73 -3.36 14.85 -2.36
C VAL A 73 -4.66 15.58 -2.10
N GLU A 74 -4.98 16.62 -2.89
CA GLU A 74 -6.25 17.36 -2.76
C GLU A 74 -7.46 16.47 -3.09
N THR A 75 -7.35 15.61 -4.11
CA THR A 75 -8.40 14.64 -4.47
C THR A 75 -8.66 13.68 -3.31
N MET A 76 -7.61 13.11 -2.71
CA MET A 76 -7.74 12.21 -1.56
C MET A 76 -8.30 12.94 -0.34
N ARG A 77 -7.93 14.21 -0.13
CA ARG A 77 -8.48 15.05 0.94
C ARG A 77 -9.99 15.23 0.79
N LEU A 78 -10.43 15.62 -0.40
CA LEU A 78 -11.85 15.83 -0.71
C LEU A 78 -12.65 14.53 -0.55
N GLN A 79 -12.12 13.43 -1.07
CA GLN A 79 -12.76 12.11 -0.91
C GLN A 79 -12.87 11.73 0.57
N GLY A 80 -11.80 11.88 1.35
CA GLY A 80 -11.82 11.59 2.78
C GLY A 80 -12.82 12.44 3.54
N GLN A 81 -12.97 13.73 3.19
CA GLN A 81 -13.99 14.60 3.78
C GLN A 81 -15.43 14.13 3.45
N MET A 82 -15.67 13.71 2.20
CA MET A 82 -16.97 13.18 1.79
C MET A 82 -17.33 11.88 2.51
N GLU A 83 -16.34 11.04 2.79
CA GLU A 83 -16.49 9.76 3.50
C GLU A 83 -16.46 9.91 5.04
N GLY A 84 -16.25 11.13 5.54
CA GLY A 84 -16.14 11.40 6.98
C GLY A 84 -14.89 10.81 7.63
N MET A 85 -13.82 10.59 6.86
CA MET A 85 -12.55 10.05 7.37
C MET A 85 -11.87 11.05 8.30
N GLN A 86 -11.36 10.55 9.41
CA GLN A 86 -10.54 11.34 10.33
C GLN A 86 -9.07 10.96 10.16
N TRP A 87 -8.25 11.94 9.79
CA TRP A 87 -6.82 11.77 9.66
C TRP A 87 -6.13 11.82 11.02
N LYS A 88 -5.14 10.96 11.22
CA LYS A 88 -4.28 11.03 12.43
C LYS A 88 -3.23 12.12 12.23
N GLY A 89 -3.48 13.32 12.76
CA GLY A 89 -2.58 14.46 12.65
C GLY A 89 -2.99 15.46 11.58
N ASP A 90 -2.01 16.24 11.10
CA ASP A 90 -2.23 17.23 10.05
C ASP A 90 -2.47 16.53 8.70
N PRO A 91 -3.60 16.75 8.03
CA PRO A 91 -3.89 16.16 6.72
C PRO A 91 -2.83 16.46 5.66
N ASP A 92 -2.18 17.63 5.74
CA ASP A 92 -1.13 18.04 4.79
C ASP A 92 0.13 17.16 4.87
N CYS A 93 0.32 16.49 6.00
CA CYS A 93 1.39 15.51 6.18
C CYS A 93 0.88 14.06 6.07
N ALA A 94 -0.27 13.77 6.66
CA ALA A 94 -0.79 12.42 6.77
C ALA A 94 -1.20 11.82 5.41
N ILE A 95 -1.79 12.64 4.53
CA ILE A 95 -2.23 12.18 3.20
C ILE A 95 -1.04 11.83 2.31
N PRO A 96 -0.04 12.71 2.10
CA PRO A 96 1.14 12.37 1.31
C PRO A 96 1.91 11.16 1.86
N GLU A 97 2.01 11.04 3.21
CA GLU A 97 2.64 9.89 3.85
C GLU A 97 1.90 8.58 3.52
N GLN A 98 0.57 8.58 3.62
CA GLN A 98 -0.24 7.42 3.27
C GLN A 98 -0.09 7.03 1.80
N MET A 99 -0.07 8.01 0.90
CA MET A 99 0.15 7.78 -0.54
C MET A 99 1.55 7.21 -0.81
N ALA A 100 2.58 7.75 -0.13
CA ALA A 100 3.94 7.25 -0.24
C ALA A 100 4.06 5.80 0.21
N VAL A 101 3.41 5.43 1.32
CA VAL A 101 3.37 4.05 1.81
C VAL A 101 2.71 3.12 0.79
N GLN A 102 1.62 3.53 0.15
CA GLN A 102 0.98 2.74 -0.90
C GLN A 102 1.90 2.52 -2.11
N LYS A 103 2.59 3.58 -2.56
CA LYS A 103 3.57 3.49 -3.67
C LYS A 103 4.77 2.60 -3.31
N LEU A 104 5.25 2.64 -2.06
CA LEU A 104 6.29 1.75 -1.58
C LEU A 104 5.86 0.27 -1.63
N PHE A 105 4.62 -0.04 -1.23
CA PHE A 105 4.08 -1.40 -1.35
C PHE A 105 3.99 -1.85 -2.80
N LEU A 106 3.56 -0.98 -3.72
CA LEU A 106 3.51 -1.30 -5.15
C LEU A 106 4.90 -1.58 -5.71
N HIS A 107 5.86 -0.73 -5.40
CA HIS A 107 7.25 -0.89 -5.84
C HIS A 107 7.85 -2.20 -5.31
N GLN A 108 7.63 -2.51 -4.02
CA GLN A 108 8.09 -3.77 -3.45
C GLN A 108 7.39 -4.98 -4.09
N ALA A 109 6.09 -4.87 -4.37
CA ALA A 109 5.35 -5.93 -5.05
C ALA A 109 5.88 -6.23 -6.46
N GLU A 110 6.42 -5.22 -7.15
CA GLU A 110 7.10 -5.40 -8.44
C GLU A 110 8.44 -6.14 -8.28
N ILE A 111 9.24 -5.74 -7.29
CA ILE A 111 10.51 -6.40 -6.98
C ILE A 111 10.29 -7.88 -6.63
N ASP A 112 9.27 -8.17 -5.81
CA ASP A 112 8.93 -9.53 -5.37
C ASP A 112 8.11 -10.30 -6.41
N SER A 113 7.88 -9.71 -7.59
CA SER A 113 7.11 -10.32 -8.69
C SER A 113 5.72 -10.81 -8.26
N ILE A 114 5.04 -10.02 -7.42
CA ILE A 114 3.69 -10.36 -6.97
C ILE A 114 2.69 -10.12 -8.11
N GLU A 115 2.13 -11.22 -8.61
CA GLU A 115 1.13 -11.19 -9.66
C GLU A 115 -0.29 -11.26 -9.12
N VAL A 116 -1.18 -10.57 -9.81
CA VAL A 116 -2.64 -10.61 -9.57
C VAL A 116 -3.30 -11.14 -10.83
N SER A 117 -4.17 -12.13 -10.67
CA SER A 117 -4.87 -12.70 -11.82
C SER A 117 -5.93 -11.74 -12.36
N GLU A 118 -6.09 -11.68 -13.68
CA GLU A 118 -7.13 -10.85 -14.31
C GLU A 118 -8.55 -11.27 -13.87
N SER A 119 -8.76 -12.54 -13.52
CA SER A 119 -10.04 -13.03 -13.02
C SER A 119 -10.36 -12.46 -11.61
N GLU A 120 -9.36 -12.34 -10.72
CA GLU A 120 -9.54 -11.71 -9.42
C GLU A 120 -9.92 -10.24 -9.56
N VAL A 121 -9.21 -9.50 -10.44
CA VAL A 121 -9.50 -8.09 -10.72
C VAL A 121 -10.92 -7.93 -11.25
N THR A 122 -11.29 -8.73 -12.28
CA THR A 122 -12.61 -8.66 -12.90
C THR A 122 -13.72 -8.94 -11.88
N THR A 123 -13.54 -9.96 -11.04
CA THR A 123 -14.51 -10.31 -9.99
C THR A 123 -14.71 -9.16 -9.01
N SER A 124 -13.64 -8.53 -8.56
CA SER A 124 -13.72 -7.40 -7.63
C SER A 124 -14.41 -6.18 -8.26
N ILE A 125 -14.10 -5.88 -9.52
CA ILE A 125 -14.78 -4.81 -10.27
C ILE A 125 -16.27 -5.11 -10.44
N ASP A 126 -16.62 -6.35 -10.79
CA ASP A 126 -18.02 -6.74 -10.97
C ASP A 126 -18.81 -6.64 -9.67
N GLN A 127 -18.21 -7.02 -8.54
CA GLN A 127 -18.82 -6.85 -7.22
C GLN A 127 -19.09 -5.36 -6.92
N GLN A 128 -18.13 -4.49 -7.19
CA GLN A 128 -18.27 -3.05 -6.97
C GLN A 128 -19.35 -2.43 -7.87
N ILE A 129 -19.36 -2.81 -9.15
CA ILE A 129 -20.37 -2.32 -10.11
C ILE A 129 -21.76 -2.84 -9.72
N ASN A 130 -21.91 -4.10 -9.35
CA ASN A 130 -23.18 -4.67 -8.90
C ASN A 130 -23.71 -3.96 -7.64
N TYR A 131 -22.80 -3.62 -6.72
CA TYR A 131 -23.16 -2.80 -5.57
C TYR A 131 -23.71 -1.43 -5.99
N TRP A 132 -23.04 -0.73 -6.91
CA TRP A 132 -23.51 0.56 -7.41
C TRP A 132 -24.83 0.45 -8.17
N ILE A 133 -25.04 -0.61 -8.96
CA ILE A 133 -26.29 -0.88 -9.63
C ILE A 133 -27.42 -1.08 -8.61
N SER A 134 -27.16 -1.81 -7.52
CA SER A 134 -28.14 -2.02 -6.46
C SER A 134 -28.53 -0.72 -5.77
N MET A 135 -27.57 0.18 -5.55
CA MET A 135 -27.79 1.50 -4.96
C MET A 135 -28.55 2.44 -5.91
N ALA A 136 -28.25 2.41 -7.21
CA ALA A 136 -28.92 3.21 -8.21
C ALA A 136 -30.33 2.68 -8.58
N GLY A 137 -30.57 1.38 -8.27
CA GLY A 137 -31.82 0.68 -8.58
C GLY A 137 -31.85 0.01 -9.96
N SER A 138 -31.04 0.44 -10.91
CA SER A 138 -30.83 -0.26 -12.19
C SER A 138 -29.52 0.15 -12.85
N LYS A 139 -29.08 -0.66 -13.84
CA LYS A 139 -27.89 -0.38 -14.64
C LYS A 139 -28.05 0.93 -15.43
N GLU A 140 -29.20 1.15 -16.05
CA GLU A 140 -29.49 2.32 -16.87
C GLU A 140 -29.40 3.62 -16.04
N LYS A 141 -29.96 3.60 -14.84
CA LYS A 141 -29.87 4.74 -13.91
C LYS A 141 -28.43 5.01 -13.46
N LEU A 142 -27.63 3.96 -13.23
CA LEU A 142 -26.22 4.12 -12.91
C LEU A 142 -25.46 4.77 -14.06
N GLU A 143 -25.67 4.29 -15.29
CA GLU A 143 -25.04 4.82 -16.50
C GLU A 143 -25.46 6.28 -16.76
N GLU A 144 -26.73 6.61 -16.58
CA GLU A 144 -27.23 7.98 -16.68
C GLU A 144 -26.61 8.90 -15.63
N TYR A 145 -26.59 8.47 -14.36
CA TYR A 145 -26.02 9.24 -13.25
C TYR A 145 -24.52 9.51 -13.43
N ARG A 146 -23.78 8.50 -13.87
CA ARG A 146 -22.32 8.58 -14.09
C ARG A 146 -21.95 9.16 -15.45
N ASN A 147 -22.91 9.30 -16.36
CA ASN A 147 -22.68 9.67 -17.74
C ASN A 147 -21.62 8.79 -18.43
N GLN A 148 -21.60 7.51 -18.08
CA GLN A 148 -20.63 6.52 -18.56
C GLN A 148 -21.29 5.14 -18.59
N THR A 149 -20.90 4.32 -19.58
CA THR A 149 -21.34 2.94 -19.62
C THR A 149 -20.62 2.07 -18.58
N VAL A 150 -21.25 0.98 -18.15
CA VAL A 150 -20.63 0.01 -17.24
C VAL A 150 -19.31 -0.54 -17.83
N ALA A 151 -19.22 -0.69 -19.16
CA ALA A 151 -17.99 -1.14 -19.82
C ALA A 151 -16.84 -0.12 -19.65
N GLN A 152 -17.15 1.16 -19.81
CA GLN A 152 -16.17 2.25 -19.58
C GLN A 152 -15.73 2.31 -18.12
N MET A 153 -16.67 2.21 -17.16
CA MET A 153 -16.35 2.16 -15.75
C MET A 153 -15.42 0.99 -15.40
N ARG A 154 -15.70 -0.22 -15.94
CA ARG A 154 -14.80 -1.39 -15.77
C ARG A 154 -13.40 -1.12 -16.27
N GLN A 155 -13.27 -0.50 -17.43
CA GLN A 155 -11.96 -0.21 -18.01
C GLN A 155 -11.18 0.79 -17.17
N GLN A 156 -11.82 1.83 -16.66
CA GLN A 156 -11.18 2.85 -15.83
C GLN A 156 -10.73 2.30 -14.46
N MET A 157 -11.50 1.37 -13.89
CA MET A 157 -11.22 0.81 -12.58
C MET A 157 -10.14 -0.30 -12.60
N ARG A 158 -9.80 -0.82 -13.78
CA ARG A 158 -8.93 -2.00 -13.89
C ARG A 158 -7.58 -1.82 -13.24
N ASP A 159 -6.88 -0.75 -13.57
CA ASP A 159 -5.52 -0.49 -13.09
C ASP A 159 -5.52 -0.20 -11.59
N GLU A 160 -6.49 0.56 -11.12
CA GLU A 160 -6.66 0.87 -9.68
C GLU A 160 -6.90 -0.40 -8.87
N PHE A 161 -7.86 -1.25 -9.27
CA PHE A 161 -8.15 -2.50 -8.60
C PHE A 161 -6.97 -3.48 -8.65
N LYS A 162 -6.24 -3.52 -9.75
CA LYS A 162 -5.03 -4.33 -9.87
C LYS A 162 -3.96 -3.91 -8.89
N ASN A 163 -3.73 -2.60 -8.79
CA ASN A 163 -2.75 -2.02 -7.87
C ASN A 163 -3.16 -2.25 -6.40
N GLN A 164 -4.43 -2.05 -6.08
CA GLN A 164 -4.95 -2.31 -4.73
C GLN A 164 -4.78 -3.77 -4.31
N GLN A 165 -5.07 -4.72 -5.21
CA GLN A 165 -4.87 -6.14 -4.93
C GLN A 165 -3.38 -6.51 -4.80
N ARG A 166 -2.48 -5.88 -5.57
CA ARG A 166 -1.03 -6.05 -5.40
C ARG A 166 -0.57 -5.59 -4.02
N ILE A 167 -1.02 -4.41 -3.59
CA ILE A 167 -0.72 -3.88 -2.26
C ILE A 167 -1.20 -4.84 -1.17
N GLU A 168 -2.42 -5.36 -1.31
CA GLU A 168 -2.98 -6.30 -0.33
C GLU A 168 -2.22 -7.62 -0.28
N LYS A 169 -1.87 -8.20 -1.43
CA LYS A 169 -1.04 -9.40 -1.52
C LYS A 169 0.35 -9.17 -0.92
N MET A 170 0.96 -8.02 -1.20
CA MET A 170 2.25 -7.63 -0.61
C MET A 170 2.17 -7.52 0.91
N ARG A 171 1.13 -6.89 1.45
CA ARG A 171 0.92 -6.82 2.91
C ARG A 171 0.78 -8.20 3.54
N LYS A 172 0.04 -9.11 2.90
CA LYS A 172 -0.09 -10.50 3.36
C LYS A 172 1.25 -11.24 3.33
N GLU A 173 2.04 -11.02 2.28
CA GLU A 173 3.36 -11.62 2.16
C GLU A 173 4.32 -11.19 3.27
N LEU A 174 4.31 -9.89 3.61
CA LEU A 174 5.14 -9.36 4.69
C LEU A 174 4.83 -9.95 6.08
N VAL A 175 3.59 -10.33 6.32
CA VAL A 175 3.16 -10.84 7.63
C VAL A 175 2.94 -12.35 7.67
N LYS A 176 3.20 -13.07 6.58
CA LYS A 176 2.91 -14.50 6.48
C LYS A 176 3.60 -15.35 7.54
N ASP A 177 4.80 -14.94 7.95
CA ASP A 177 5.60 -15.64 8.95
C ASP A 177 5.36 -15.14 10.38
N VAL A 178 4.48 -14.14 10.55
CA VAL A 178 4.12 -13.61 11.87
C VAL A 178 3.08 -14.53 12.51
N ALA A 179 3.53 -15.34 13.48
CA ALA A 179 2.65 -16.19 14.27
C ALA A 179 2.43 -15.58 15.66
N THR A 180 1.17 -15.43 16.06
CA THR A 180 0.81 -14.96 17.38
C THR A 180 0.52 -16.14 18.30
N THR A 181 1.20 -16.20 19.44
CA THR A 181 0.97 -17.26 20.43
C THR A 181 -0.24 -16.94 21.33
N PRO A 182 -0.94 -17.96 21.86
CA PRO A 182 -2.04 -17.75 22.81
C PRO A 182 -1.63 -16.92 24.04
N SER A 183 -0.37 -17.04 24.45
CA SER A 183 0.19 -16.25 25.58
C SER A 183 0.28 -14.77 25.24
N GLU A 184 0.68 -14.41 24.02
CA GLU A 184 0.73 -13.01 23.56
C GLU A 184 -0.67 -12.42 23.43
N VAL A 185 -1.62 -13.18 22.90
CA VAL A 185 -3.02 -12.76 22.84
C VAL A 185 -3.56 -12.46 24.24
N ARG A 186 -3.30 -13.34 25.23
CA ARG A 186 -3.74 -13.12 26.60
C ARG A 186 -3.08 -11.87 27.20
N LYS A 187 -1.77 -11.70 27.03
CA LYS A 187 -1.05 -10.51 27.52
C LYS A 187 -1.55 -9.21 26.90
N TYR A 188 -1.96 -9.25 25.63
CA TYR A 188 -2.56 -8.11 24.98
C TYR A 188 -3.95 -7.81 25.56
N PHE A 189 -4.78 -8.84 25.69
CA PHE A 189 -6.12 -8.73 26.25
C PHE A 189 -6.12 -8.16 27.69
N ASP A 190 -5.20 -8.62 28.53
CA ASP A 190 -5.04 -8.16 29.91
C ASP A 190 -4.64 -6.69 30.02
N LYS A 191 -4.10 -6.10 28.95
CA LYS A 191 -3.72 -4.68 28.88
C LYS A 191 -4.82 -3.77 28.38
N LEU A 192 -5.90 -4.33 27.81
CA LEU A 192 -7.00 -3.52 27.32
C LEU A 192 -7.79 -2.91 28.48
N PRO A 193 -8.16 -1.60 28.38
CA PRO A 193 -9.06 -0.99 29.33
C PRO A 193 -10.40 -1.73 29.35
N VAL A 194 -11.00 -1.88 30.53
CA VAL A 194 -12.28 -2.59 30.70
C VAL A 194 -13.38 -2.03 29.79
N ASP A 195 -13.38 -0.72 29.59
CA ASP A 195 -14.34 0.00 28.74
C ASP A 195 -14.20 -0.31 27.23
N SER A 196 -13.05 -0.88 26.84
CA SER A 196 -12.78 -1.28 25.45
C SER A 196 -13.09 -2.74 25.18
N LEU A 197 -13.48 -3.51 26.20
CA LEU A 197 -13.82 -4.92 26.05
C LEU A 197 -15.26 -5.05 25.54
N PRO A 198 -15.51 -5.89 24.52
CA PRO A 198 -16.87 -6.14 24.06
C PRO A 198 -17.67 -6.86 25.14
N PHE A 199 -18.90 -6.44 25.38
CA PHE A 199 -19.81 -7.16 26.24
C PHE A 199 -20.21 -8.48 25.59
N VAL A 200 -19.82 -9.59 26.19
CA VAL A 200 -20.24 -10.93 25.78
C VAL A 200 -21.34 -11.38 26.72
N PRO A 201 -22.58 -11.57 26.24
CA PRO A 201 -23.65 -12.11 27.07
C PRO A 201 -23.33 -13.54 27.52
N VAL A 202 -23.89 -13.91 28.65
CA VAL A 202 -23.74 -15.29 29.15
C VAL A 202 -24.51 -16.24 28.23
N GLU A 203 -23.78 -17.14 27.58
CA GLU A 203 -24.36 -18.22 26.81
C GLU A 203 -24.32 -19.51 27.65
N VAL A 204 -25.42 -20.25 27.66
CA VAL A 204 -25.51 -21.54 28.36
C VAL A 204 -25.87 -22.63 27.33
N GLU A 205 -25.03 -23.63 27.25
CA GLU A 205 -25.32 -24.83 26.48
C GLU A 205 -26.02 -25.85 27.40
N VAL A 206 -27.26 -26.25 27.06
CA VAL A 206 -28.01 -27.25 27.81
C VAL A 206 -28.03 -28.54 27.02
N GLN A 207 -27.42 -29.57 27.56
CA GLN A 207 -27.45 -30.93 27.00
C GLN A 207 -28.47 -31.77 27.77
N ILE A 208 -29.45 -32.29 27.06
CA ILE A 208 -30.47 -33.19 27.64
C ILE A 208 -30.15 -34.64 27.23
N ILE A 209 -29.88 -35.49 28.21
CA ILE A 209 -29.69 -36.90 27.98
C ILE A 209 -31.01 -37.62 28.30
N THR A 210 -31.69 -38.09 27.28
CA THR A 210 -32.89 -38.92 27.43
C THR A 210 -32.48 -40.39 27.42
N PRO A 211 -32.63 -41.13 28.51
CA PRO A 211 -32.44 -42.60 28.48
C PRO A 211 -33.51 -43.24 27.60
N PRO A 212 -33.19 -44.32 26.86
CA PRO A 212 -34.19 -45.03 26.08
C PRO A 212 -35.29 -45.54 27.02
N ALA A 213 -36.56 -45.40 26.60
CA ALA A 213 -37.70 -45.93 27.36
C ALA A 213 -37.53 -47.44 27.54
N GLN A 214 -37.34 -47.87 28.79
CA GLN A 214 -37.38 -49.27 29.09
C GLN A 214 -38.83 -49.70 28.91
N GLY A 215 -39.08 -50.54 27.87
CA GLY A 215 -40.35 -51.15 27.69
C GLY A 215 -40.64 -52.02 28.91
N TYR A 216 -41.71 -51.70 29.58
CA TYR A 216 -42.25 -52.63 30.57
C TYR A 216 -42.71 -53.96 29.89
N PRO A 217 -42.39 -55.12 30.46
CA PRO A 217 -42.81 -56.40 29.93
C PRO A 217 -44.32 -56.54 29.94
#